data_bd90228fde6fda8c014d942fe6c71746
#
_entry.id   bd90228fde6fda8c014d942fe6c71746
#
_cell.length_a   1.000
_cell.length_b   1.000
_cell.length_c   1.000
_cell.angle_alpha   90.00
_cell.angle_beta   90.00
_cell.angle_gamma   90.00
#
_symmetry.space_group_name_H-M   'P 1'
#
loop_
_entity.id
_entity.type
_entity.pdbx_description
1 polymer ?
#
loop_
_entity_poly.entity_id
_entity_poly.type
_entity_poly.pdbx_seq_one_letter_code
_entity_poly.pdbx_strand_id
1 'polypeptide(L)'
;MAESPDFLHEPQKANFADALWTSISNKEVAIPKQAKYVIDGGALLHRIPWTLGATFSSILDSYTQYVLKKYGKAVVVFDGYSAASTKDMAHKQRAKGKKGPTVSFTNDMVLCVSKDIFLSNSVNKQNFIQQLGNNLQAAGCEVFHASSDADVLIAQKAIEIANEQNTVLIGDDTDLIVLLLHHSTFTSKDLFFAPELKKNAKRRVWDVKNSKSSIGPFVCQPILFLQALLGCDMTSRLFGIGKAAVLKKLKTNATLQQTAKVFDRVSATPELIESAGETALVVIYNGKKS
;
A
#
# COMPACT_ATOMS: atom_id res chain seq x y z
N MET A 1 22.82 -4.40 4.17
CA MET A 1 23.10 -5.69 4.83
C MET A 1 21.90 -6.07 5.66
N ALA A 2 21.55 -7.34 5.77
CA ALA A 2 20.48 -7.82 6.61
C ALA A 2 20.88 -7.73 8.10
N GLU A 3 19.92 -7.61 9.01
CA GLU A 3 20.18 -7.63 10.47
C GLU A 3 20.63 -9.02 10.93
N SER A 4 20.25 -10.05 10.19
CA SER A 4 20.75 -11.43 10.26
C SER A 4 20.69 -12.04 8.87
N PRO A 5 21.29 -13.23 8.61
CA PRO A 5 21.23 -13.90 7.30
C PRO A 5 19.82 -14.08 6.76
N ASP A 6 18.82 -14.13 7.64
CA ASP A 6 17.43 -14.46 7.30
C ASP A 6 16.49 -13.24 7.31
N PHE A 7 16.98 -12.03 7.67
CA PHE A 7 16.11 -10.87 7.85
C PHE A 7 16.62 -9.62 7.12
N LEU A 8 15.73 -9.02 6.34
CA LEU A 8 15.96 -7.73 5.71
C LEU A 8 15.87 -6.61 6.75
N HIS A 9 16.63 -5.52 6.58
CA HIS A 9 16.42 -4.31 7.36
C HIS A 9 15.02 -3.74 7.09
N GLU A 10 14.29 -3.44 8.16
CA GLU A 10 12.93 -2.91 8.05
C GLU A 10 12.90 -1.62 7.21
N PRO A 11 12.02 -1.55 6.20
CA PRO A 11 11.88 -0.36 5.39
C PRO A 11 11.25 0.78 6.20
N GLN A 12 11.84 1.96 6.12
CA GLN A 12 11.25 3.17 6.72
C GLN A 12 10.26 3.82 5.74
N LYS A 13 9.14 3.12 5.45
CA LYS A 13 8.14 3.58 4.47
C LYS A 13 7.57 4.95 4.81
N ALA A 14 7.23 5.20 6.07
CA ALA A 14 6.68 6.48 6.53
C ALA A 14 7.58 7.66 6.19
N ASN A 15 8.91 7.52 6.34
CA ASN A 15 9.87 8.56 6.00
C ASN A 15 9.88 8.91 4.51
N PHE A 16 9.52 7.94 3.64
CA PHE A 16 9.42 8.19 2.22
C PHE A 16 8.17 9.00 1.87
N ALA A 17 7.03 8.63 2.43
CA ALA A 17 5.80 9.41 2.29
C ALA A 17 5.98 10.84 2.82
N ASP A 18 6.65 11.01 3.98
CA ASP A 18 6.94 12.32 4.54
C ASP A 18 7.83 13.16 3.61
N ALA A 19 8.87 12.57 3.03
CA ALA A 19 9.76 13.25 2.10
C ALA A 19 9.05 13.66 0.80
N LEU A 20 8.15 12.85 0.30
CA LEU A 20 7.30 13.19 -0.84
C LEU A 20 6.31 14.31 -0.48
N TRP A 21 5.66 14.19 0.69
CA TRP A 21 4.70 15.17 1.18
C TRP A 21 5.30 16.56 1.35
N THR A 22 6.54 16.65 1.80
CA THR A 22 7.24 17.96 1.94
C THR A 22 7.46 18.65 0.60
N SER A 23 7.48 17.91 -0.51
CA SER A 23 7.65 18.44 -1.86
C SER A 23 6.36 19.00 -2.47
N ILE A 24 5.20 18.81 -1.84
CA ILE A 24 3.90 19.24 -2.37
C ILE A 24 3.66 20.70 -1.98
N SER A 25 3.33 21.53 -2.99
CA SER A 25 3.15 22.97 -2.81
C SER A 25 1.80 23.32 -2.17
N ASN A 26 0.71 22.68 -2.60
CA ASN A 26 -0.62 22.87 -2.05
C ASN A 26 -1.07 21.62 -1.28
N LYS A 27 -1.28 21.77 0.03
CA LYS A 27 -1.67 20.69 0.95
C LYS A 27 -3.12 20.78 1.42
N GLU A 28 -3.80 21.88 1.09
CA GLU A 28 -5.22 22.04 1.40
C GLU A 28 -6.05 21.45 0.27
N VAL A 29 -6.58 20.26 0.53
CA VAL A 29 -7.34 19.48 -0.42
C VAL A 29 -8.72 19.18 0.15
N ALA A 30 -9.77 19.58 -0.56
CA ALA A 30 -11.14 19.23 -0.27
C ALA A 30 -11.57 18.03 -1.13
N ILE A 31 -11.97 16.95 -0.51
CA ILE A 31 -12.54 15.81 -1.21
C ILE A 31 -13.95 16.16 -1.69
N PRO A 32 -14.27 15.97 -2.98
CA PRO A 32 -15.62 16.19 -3.50
C PRO A 32 -16.66 15.31 -2.78
N LYS A 33 -17.84 15.86 -2.50
CA LYS A 33 -18.91 15.14 -1.78
C LYS A 33 -19.41 13.88 -2.49
N GLN A 34 -19.31 13.83 -3.82
CA GLN A 34 -19.78 12.71 -4.66
C GLN A 34 -18.61 11.87 -5.20
N ALA A 35 -17.57 11.68 -4.41
CA ALA A 35 -16.47 10.82 -4.80
C ALA A 35 -16.81 9.34 -4.58
N LYS A 36 -16.36 8.47 -5.49
CA LYS A 36 -16.34 7.02 -5.30
C LYS A 36 -15.13 6.65 -4.44
N TYR A 37 -15.34 5.72 -3.51
CA TYR A 37 -14.27 5.27 -2.63
C TYR A 37 -13.75 3.90 -3.05
N VAL A 38 -12.44 3.75 -3.08
CA VAL A 38 -11.73 2.48 -3.19
C VAL A 38 -11.01 2.25 -1.87
N ILE A 39 -11.24 1.11 -1.25
CA ILE A 39 -10.78 0.82 0.12
C ILE A 39 -9.82 -0.36 0.09
N ASP A 40 -8.66 -0.18 0.70
CA ASP A 40 -7.76 -1.27 1.05
C ASP A 40 -8.43 -2.16 2.12
N GLY A 41 -8.79 -3.38 1.71
CA GLY A 41 -9.45 -4.36 2.57
C GLY A 41 -8.57 -4.83 3.73
N GLY A 42 -7.25 -4.86 3.54
CA GLY A 42 -6.29 -5.17 4.59
C GLY A 42 -6.30 -4.11 5.69
N ALA A 43 -6.26 -2.82 5.32
CA ALA A 43 -6.41 -1.72 6.26
C ALA A 43 -7.78 -1.72 6.92
N LEU A 44 -8.87 -1.99 6.18
CA LEU A 44 -10.22 -2.08 6.70
C LEU A 44 -10.34 -3.12 7.82
N LEU A 45 -9.73 -4.30 7.65
CA LEU A 45 -9.76 -5.36 8.67
C LEU A 45 -9.30 -4.87 10.05
N HIS A 46 -8.33 -3.95 10.10
CA HIS A 46 -7.79 -3.45 11.36
C HIS A 46 -8.60 -2.31 12.00
N ARG A 47 -9.63 -1.78 11.32
CA ARG A 47 -10.38 -0.60 11.79
C ARG A 47 -11.46 -0.90 12.82
N ILE A 48 -12.14 -2.00 12.68
CA ILE A 48 -13.28 -2.34 13.55
C ILE A 48 -12.77 -3.15 14.74
N PRO A 49 -13.00 -2.72 15.98
CA PRO A 49 -12.70 -3.54 17.15
C PRO A 49 -13.66 -4.73 17.21
N TRP A 50 -13.15 -5.88 17.64
CA TRP A 50 -13.97 -7.07 17.88
C TRP A 50 -14.19 -7.23 19.38
N THR A 51 -15.45 -7.41 19.76
CA THR A 51 -15.80 -7.65 21.17
C THR A 51 -15.87 -9.15 21.41
N LEU A 52 -15.15 -9.65 22.43
CA LEU A 52 -15.27 -11.04 22.85
C LEU A 52 -16.73 -11.31 23.27
N GLY A 53 -17.25 -12.47 22.88
CA GLY A 53 -18.65 -12.80 23.10
C GLY A 53 -19.61 -12.30 22.01
N ALA A 54 -19.16 -11.48 21.06
CA ALA A 54 -19.96 -11.13 19.88
C ALA A 54 -20.03 -12.29 18.88
N THR A 55 -21.13 -12.42 18.17
CA THR A 55 -21.26 -13.38 17.06
C THR A 55 -20.48 -12.90 15.83
N PHE A 56 -20.02 -13.84 14.97
CA PHE A 56 -19.38 -13.46 13.73
C PHE A 56 -20.31 -12.66 12.82
N SER A 57 -21.62 -12.94 12.80
CA SER A 57 -22.60 -12.11 12.10
C SER A 57 -22.55 -10.66 12.57
N SER A 58 -22.61 -10.40 13.87
CA SER A 58 -22.59 -9.03 14.39
C SER A 58 -21.29 -8.29 14.10
N ILE A 59 -20.17 -9.02 14.05
CA ILE A 59 -18.88 -8.46 13.66
C ILE A 59 -18.89 -8.08 12.17
N LEU A 60 -19.33 -8.98 11.28
CA LEU A 60 -19.45 -8.73 9.84
C LEU A 60 -20.39 -7.55 9.54
N ASP A 61 -21.52 -7.48 10.23
CA ASP A 61 -22.47 -6.37 10.11
C ASP A 61 -21.85 -5.03 10.54
N SER A 62 -21.01 -5.04 11.56
CA SER A 62 -20.30 -3.84 12.01
C SER A 62 -19.36 -3.28 10.93
N TYR A 63 -18.66 -4.14 10.18
CA TYR A 63 -17.85 -3.73 9.02
C TYR A 63 -18.71 -3.18 7.90
N THR A 64 -19.78 -3.88 7.56
CA THR A 64 -20.68 -3.48 6.48
C THR A 64 -21.32 -2.12 6.77
N GLN A 65 -21.85 -1.92 7.98
CA GLN A 65 -22.43 -0.64 8.41
C GLN A 65 -21.38 0.48 8.41
N TYR A 66 -20.16 0.19 8.87
CA TYR A 66 -19.08 1.16 8.87
C TYR A 66 -18.75 1.64 7.45
N VAL A 67 -18.60 0.72 6.51
CA VAL A 67 -18.32 1.05 5.10
C VAL A 67 -19.46 1.86 4.51
N LEU A 68 -20.70 1.38 4.62
CA LEU A 68 -21.86 2.07 4.05
C LEU A 68 -22.07 3.47 4.63
N LYS A 69 -21.93 3.63 5.94
CA LYS A 69 -22.10 4.91 6.61
C LYS A 69 -21.05 5.93 6.22
N LYS A 70 -19.80 5.48 6.04
CA LYS A 70 -18.67 6.39 5.85
C LYS A 70 -18.31 6.62 4.39
N TYR A 71 -18.47 5.61 3.56
CA TYR A 71 -18.00 5.58 2.18
C TYR A 71 -19.09 5.25 1.15
N GLY A 72 -20.29 4.91 1.62
CA GLY A 72 -21.37 4.48 0.73
C GLY A 72 -21.08 3.13 0.06
N LYS A 73 -21.55 2.97 -1.17
CA LYS A 73 -21.30 1.77 -2.00
C LYS A 73 -19.89 1.81 -2.58
N ALA A 74 -18.91 1.56 -1.74
CA ALA A 74 -17.49 1.59 -2.09
C ALA A 74 -17.06 0.38 -2.91
N VAL A 75 -15.87 0.47 -3.50
CA VAL A 75 -15.09 -0.66 -3.98
C VAL A 75 -14.14 -1.10 -2.88
N VAL A 76 -14.12 -2.38 -2.53
CA VAL A 76 -13.23 -2.93 -1.51
C VAL A 76 -12.36 -4.00 -2.14
N VAL A 77 -11.05 -3.91 -1.96
CA VAL A 77 -10.09 -4.87 -2.53
C VAL A 77 -9.34 -5.56 -1.41
N PHE A 78 -9.40 -6.88 -1.36
CA PHE A 78 -8.72 -7.70 -0.37
C PHE A 78 -7.51 -8.41 -0.95
N ASP A 79 -6.49 -8.65 -0.10
CA ASP A 79 -5.37 -9.53 -0.42
C ASP A 79 -5.85 -10.96 -0.69
N GLY A 80 -5.19 -11.63 -1.63
CA GLY A 80 -5.28 -13.06 -1.81
C GLY A 80 -4.24 -13.77 -0.95
N TYR A 81 -4.55 -15.00 -0.58
CA TYR A 81 -3.66 -15.86 0.20
C TYR A 81 -3.33 -17.12 -0.59
N SER A 82 -2.61 -16.99 -1.71
CA SER A 82 -2.02 -18.14 -2.37
C SER A 82 -0.83 -18.65 -1.52
N ALA A 83 -0.71 -19.97 -1.41
CA ALA A 83 0.16 -20.69 -0.45
C ALA A 83 1.68 -20.46 -0.56
N ALA A 84 2.17 -19.49 -1.31
CA ALA A 84 3.60 -19.21 -1.49
C ALA A 84 3.87 -17.71 -1.77
N SER A 85 3.31 -16.80 -0.99
CA SER A 85 3.62 -15.37 -1.13
C SER A 85 4.91 -15.02 -0.40
N THR A 86 5.80 -14.27 -1.07
CA THR A 86 7.01 -13.68 -0.44
C THR A 86 6.67 -12.73 0.71
N LYS A 87 5.46 -12.16 0.76
CA LYS A 87 4.91 -11.43 1.91
C LYS A 87 4.74 -12.33 3.15
N ASP A 88 4.65 -13.66 3.01
CA ASP A 88 4.56 -14.57 4.16
C ASP A 88 5.80 -14.51 5.06
N MET A 89 6.97 -14.18 4.52
CA MET A 89 8.17 -14.00 5.36
C MET A 89 8.07 -12.71 6.19
N ALA A 90 7.64 -11.60 5.61
CA ALA A 90 7.42 -10.35 6.34
C ALA A 90 6.27 -10.47 7.36
N HIS A 91 5.21 -11.21 7.03
CA HIS A 91 4.12 -11.52 7.96
C HIS A 91 4.56 -12.44 9.10
N LYS A 92 5.37 -13.46 8.84
CA LYS A 92 5.96 -14.33 9.87
C LYS A 92 6.85 -13.55 10.84
N GLN A 93 7.64 -12.60 10.34
CA GLN A 93 8.45 -11.70 11.19
C GLN A 93 7.57 -10.85 12.12
N ARG A 94 6.51 -10.22 11.59
CA ARG A 94 5.58 -9.38 12.37
C ARG A 94 4.78 -10.17 13.41
N ALA A 95 4.42 -11.42 13.09
CA ALA A 95 3.62 -12.28 13.97
C ALA A 95 4.41 -12.89 15.15
N LYS A 96 5.73 -12.67 15.26
CA LYS A 96 6.61 -13.20 16.34
C LYS A 96 6.32 -14.67 16.70
N GLY A 97 6.00 -15.50 15.70
CA GLY A 97 5.87 -16.95 15.86
C GLY A 97 4.59 -17.46 16.55
N LYS A 98 3.66 -16.62 16.97
CA LYS A 98 2.39 -17.07 17.59
C LYS A 98 1.29 -17.19 16.52
N LYS A 99 1.08 -18.39 16.01
CA LYS A 99 -0.06 -18.71 15.13
C LYS A 99 -1.25 -19.13 15.99
N GLY A 100 -2.39 -18.47 15.81
CA GLY A 100 -3.64 -18.84 16.45
C GLY A 100 -4.16 -20.21 15.95
N PRO A 101 -5.06 -20.86 16.71
CA PRO A 101 -5.69 -22.11 16.28
C PRO A 101 -6.53 -21.88 15.02
N THR A 102 -6.66 -22.92 14.19
CA THR A 102 -7.61 -22.90 13.08
C THR A 102 -9.03 -23.03 13.64
N VAL A 103 -9.89 -22.08 13.28
CA VAL A 103 -11.29 -22.02 13.72
C VAL A 103 -12.19 -22.12 12.50
N SER A 104 -12.96 -23.20 12.40
CA SER A 104 -14.09 -23.25 11.48
C SER A 104 -15.27 -22.56 12.16
N PHE A 105 -15.79 -21.49 11.57
CA PHE A 105 -16.86 -20.72 12.19
C PHE A 105 -18.05 -20.51 11.25
N THR A 106 -19.22 -20.39 11.86
CA THR A 106 -20.47 -19.97 11.23
C THR A 106 -20.86 -18.58 11.74
N ASN A 107 -21.82 -17.95 11.09
CA ASN A 107 -22.29 -16.60 11.45
C ASN A 107 -22.79 -16.49 12.89
N ASP A 108 -23.42 -17.53 13.43
CA ASP A 108 -24.02 -17.56 14.76
C ASP A 108 -23.02 -17.91 15.87
N MET A 109 -21.82 -18.38 15.50
CA MET A 109 -20.81 -18.71 16.49
C MET A 109 -20.27 -17.46 17.16
N VAL A 110 -19.97 -17.62 18.44
CA VAL A 110 -19.45 -16.56 19.30
C VAL A 110 -17.92 -16.52 19.20
N LEU A 111 -17.38 -15.32 19.12
CA LEU A 111 -15.94 -15.08 19.15
C LEU A 111 -15.37 -15.37 20.55
N CYS A 112 -14.53 -16.40 20.66
CA CYS A 112 -13.91 -16.84 21.92
C CYS A 112 -12.43 -16.47 22.05
N VAL A 113 -11.80 -15.92 21.02
CA VAL A 113 -10.39 -15.52 21.00
C VAL A 113 -10.27 -14.07 20.53
N SER A 114 -9.16 -13.39 20.90
CA SER A 114 -8.97 -12.01 20.43
C SER A 114 -8.83 -11.95 18.91
N LYS A 115 -9.20 -10.82 18.32
CA LYS A 115 -9.09 -10.53 16.89
C LYS A 115 -7.69 -10.83 16.35
N ASP A 116 -6.64 -10.40 17.06
CA ASP A 116 -5.26 -10.55 16.60
C ASP A 116 -4.86 -12.02 16.58
N ILE A 117 -5.26 -12.82 17.58
CA ILE A 117 -5.03 -14.26 17.60
C ILE A 117 -5.81 -14.94 16.47
N PHE A 118 -7.06 -14.57 16.25
CA PHE A 118 -7.89 -15.14 15.18
C PHE A 118 -7.29 -14.85 13.80
N LEU A 119 -6.96 -13.58 13.52
CA LEU A 119 -6.41 -13.13 12.23
C LEU A 119 -4.95 -13.53 12.00
N SER A 120 -4.21 -13.94 13.04
CA SER A 120 -2.84 -14.47 12.87
C SER A 120 -2.82 -15.83 12.16
N ASN A 121 -3.95 -16.54 12.11
CA ASN A 121 -4.12 -17.73 11.31
C ASN A 121 -4.64 -17.37 9.91
N SER A 122 -3.87 -17.69 8.87
CA SER A 122 -4.18 -17.35 7.48
C SER A 122 -5.49 -17.95 6.99
N VAL A 123 -5.84 -19.16 7.43
CA VAL A 123 -7.11 -19.82 7.06
C VAL A 123 -8.29 -19.09 7.66
N ASN A 124 -8.22 -18.75 8.95
CA ASN A 124 -9.26 -17.97 9.62
C ASN A 124 -9.45 -16.60 8.95
N LYS A 125 -8.33 -15.92 8.66
CA LYS A 125 -8.33 -14.61 8.01
C LYS A 125 -8.97 -14.68 6.63
N GLN A 126 -8.61 -15.67 5.83
CA GLN A 126 -9.18 -15.86 4.50
C GLN A 126 -10.68 -16.16 4.53
N ASN A 127 -11.12 -17.06 5.42
CA ASN A 127 -12.53 -17.39 5.59
C ASN A 127 -13.34 -16.17 6.04
N PHE A 128 -12.78 -15.37 6.96
CA PHE A 128 -13.44 -14.14 7.41
C PHE A 128 -13.53 -13.11 6.29
N ILE A 129 -12.48 -12.90 5.51
CA ILE A 129 -12.45 -11.99 4.35
C ILE A 129 -13.49 -12.42 3.31
N GLN A 130 -13.62 -13.72 3.04
CA GLN A 130 -14.61 -14.22 2.10
C GLN A 130 -16.05 -13.92 2.57
N GLN A 131 -16.36 -14.16 3.84
CA GLN A 131 -17.69 -13.86 4.39
C GLN A 131 -17.96 -12.35 4.43
N LEU A 132 -16.95 -11.55 4.81
CA LEU A 132 -17.04 -10.09 4.78
C LEU A 132 -17.28 -9.57 3.36
N GLY A 133 -16.59 -10.12 2.37
CA GLY A 133 -16.79 -9.81 0.97
C GLY A 133 -18.23 -10.07 0.53
N ASN A 134 -18.77 -11.23 0.87
CA ASN A 134 -20.16 -11.58 0.57
C ASN A 134 -21.17 -10.60 1.21
N ASN A 135 -20.96 -10.22 2.47
CA ASN A 135 -21.83 -9.25 3.16
C ASN A 135 -21.76 -7.86 2.51
N LEU A 136 -20.56 -7.40 2.16
CA LEU A 136 -20.37 -6.12 1.49
C LEU A 136 -21.01 -6.13 0.09
N GLN A 137 -20.89 -7.22 -0.67
CA GLN A 137 -21.54 -7.36 -1.98
C GLN A 137 -23.07 -7.35 -1.84
N ALA A 138 -23.63 -8.08 -0.89
CA ALA A 138 -25.07 -8.08 -0.60
C ALA A 138 -25.58 -6.69 -0.22
N ALA A 139 -24.72 -5.85 0.39
CA ALA A 139 -25.01 -4.46 0.73
C ALA A 139 -24.80 -3.47 -0.44
N GLY A 140 -24.41 -3.97 -1.62
CA GLY A 140 -24.24 -3.19 -2.85
C GLY A 140 -22.86 -2.56 -3.04
N CYS A 141 -21.84 -3.01 -2.30
CA CYS A 141 -20.44 -2.70 -2.56
C CYS A 141 -19.89 -3.59 -3.68
N GLU A 142 -18.86 -3.11 -4.36
CA GLU A 142 -18.08 -3.93 -5.28
C GLU A 142 -16.89 -4.52 -4.50
N VAL A 143 -16.67 -5.83 -4.61
CA VAL A 143 -15.59 -6.50 -3.86
C VAL A 143 -14.72 -7.29 -4.81
N PHE A 144 -13.40 -7.08 -4.67
CA PHE A 144 -12.39 -7.79 -5.44
C PHE A 144 -11.43 -8.50 -4.49
N HIS A 145 -10.94 -9.66 -4.92
CA HIS A 145 -9.90 -10.42 -4.24
C HIS A 145 -8.71 -10.54 -5.19
N ALA A 146 -7.55 -10.06 -4.77
CA ALA A 146 -6.32 -10.23 -5.53
C ALA A 146 -5.88 -11.70 -5.48
N SER A 147 -5.10 -12.15 -6.45
CA SER A 147 -4.52 -13.50 -6.42
C SER A 147 -3.40 -13.63 -5.36
N SER A 148 -2.73 -12.51 -5.06
CA SER A 148 -1.67 -12.39 -4.04
C SER A 148 -1.78 -11.04 -3.34
N ASP A 149 -0.77 -10.17 -3.49
CA ASP A 149 -0.77 -8.80 -3.00
C ASP A 149 -1.82 -7.93 -3.70
N ALA A 150 -2.60 -7.18 -2.94
CA ALA A 150 -3.66 -6.34 -3.46
C ALA A 150 -3.21 -4.96 -3.92
N ASP A 151 -2.03 -4.46 -3.52
CA ASP A 151 -1.63 -3.06 -3.70
C ASP A 151 -1.75 -2.59 -5.15
N VAL A 152 -1.27 -3.41 -6.10
CA VAL A 152 -1.37 -3.10 -7.54
C VAL A 152 -2.83 -3.06 -8.00
N LEU A 153 -3.64 -4.04 -7.59
CA LEU A 153 -5.06 -4.10 -7.96
C LEU A 153 -5.85 -2.93 -7.36
N ILE A 154 -5.56 -2.54 -6.12
CA ILE A 154 -6.15 -1.37 -5.45
C ILE A 154 -5.86 -0.10 -6.26
N ALA A 155 -4.58 0.12 -6.60
CA ALA A 155 -4.17 1.28 -7.37
C ALA A 155 -4.79 1.29 -8.77
N GLN A 156 -4.83 0.13 -9.47
CA GLN A 156 -5.46 -0.02 -10.78
C GLN A 156 -6.95 0.32 -10.73
N LYS A 157 -7.70 -0.23 -9.76
CA LYS A 157 -9.13 0.05 -9.60
C LYS A 157 -9.39 1.52 -9.29
N ALA A 158 -8.55 2.17 -8.48
CA ALA A 158 -8.69 3.59 -8.21
C ALA A 158 -8.46 4.45 -9.46
N ILE A 159 -7.46 4.12 -10.28
CA ILE A 159 -7.16 4.83 -11.53
C ILE A 159 -8.26 4.58 -12.57
N GLU A 160 -8.73 3.35 -12.71
CA GLU A 160 -9.82 2.96 -13.63
C GLU A 160 -11.08 3.79 -13.34
N ILE A 161 -11.51 3.83 -12.09
CA ILE A 161 -12.70 4.56 -11.67
C ILE A 161 -12.51 6.09 -11.83
N ALA A 162 -11.30 6.59 -11.62
CA ALA A 162 -10.99 8.01 -11.81
C ALA A 162 -11.07 8.49 -13.27
N ASN A 163 -11.20 7.59 -14.25
CA ASN A 163 -11.54 7.98 -15.62
C ASN A 163 -13.01 8.36 -15.80
N GLU A 164 -13.88 7.94 -14.90
CA GLU A 164 -15.33 8.18 -14.99
C GLU A 164 -15.83 9.15 -13.92
N GLN A 165 -15.32 9.07 -12.69
CA GLN A 165 -15.80 9.87 -11.57
C GLN A 165 -14.68 10.20 -10.58
N ASN A 166 -14.86 11.27 -9.78
CA ASN A 166 -13.91 11.61 -8.73
C ASN A 166 -13.74 10.44 -7.76
N THR A 167 -12.50 10.06 -7.48
CA THR A 167 -12.18 8.84 -6.77
C THR A 167 -11.26 9.11 -5.58
N VAL A 168 -11.52 8.45 -4.46
CA VAL A 168 -10.67 8.49 -3.27
C VAL A 168 -10.22 7.09 -2.93
N LEU A 169 -8.93 6.84 -2.96
CA LEU A 169 -8.34 5.62 -2.43
C LEU A 169 -8.09 5.79 -0.92
N ILE A 170 -8.66 4.90 -0.13
CA ILE A 170 -8.46 4.83 1.32
C ILE A 170 -7.53 3.68 1.65
N GLY A 171 -6.37 3.99 2.22
CA GLY A 171 -5.37 3.01 2.64
C GLY A 171 -4.29 3.66 3.49
N ASP A 172 -3.54 2.86 4.23
CA ASP A 172 -2.50 3.35 5.15
C ASP A 172 -1.08 3.06 4.64
N ASP A 173 -0.92 2.24 3.59
CA ASP A 173 0.41 1.88 3.08
C ASP A 173 0.96 2.94 2.13
N THR A 174 2.25 3.25 2.32
CA THR A 174 3.01 4.16 1.44
C THR A 174 3.13 3.61 0.02
N ASP A 175 3.09 2.29 -0.16
CA ASP A 175 3.21 1.66 -1.47
C ASP A 175 2.03 2.04 -2.36
N LEU A 176 0.84 2.24 -1.82
CA LEU A 176 -0.34 2.70 -2.57
C LEU A 176 -0.14 4.09 -3.18
N ILE A 177 0.36 5.08 -2.41
CA ILE A 177 0.61 6.41 -2.98
C ILE A 177 1.75 6.38 -4.00
N VAL A 178 2.77 5.56 -3.79
CA VAL A 178 3.86 5.35 -4.75
C VAL A 178 3.33 4.79 -6.07
N LEU A 179 2.48 3.77 -6.02
CA LEU A 179 1.83 3.18 -7.20
C LEU A 179 0.94 4.20 -7.92
N LEU A 180 0.15 5.00 -7.19
CA LEU A 180 -0.65 6.05 -7.78
C LEU A 180 0.21 7.13 -8.45
N LEU A 181 1.28 7.58 -7.81
CA LEU A 181 2.19 8.58 -8.39
C LEU A 181 2.91 8.06 -9.64
N HIS A 182 3.18 6.77 -9.73
CA HIS A 182 3.78 6.17 -10.92
C HIS A 182 2.75 5.97 -12.04
N HIS A 183 1.70 5.18 -11.77
CA HIS A 183 0.80 4.65 -12.79
C HIS A 183 -0.32 5.61 -13.21
N SER A 184 -0.74 6.57 -12.36
CA SER A 184 -1.75 7.50 -12.80
C SER A 184 -1.17 8.41 -13.90
N THR A 185 -1.65 8.24 -15.12
CA THR A 185 -1.44 9.17 -16.22
C THR A 185 -2.43 10.33 -16.08
N PHE A 186 -3.03 10.79 -17.15
CA PHE A 186 -4.11 11.77 -17.06
C PHE A 186 -5.43 11.02 -16.83
N THR A 187 -5.97 11.10 -15.60
CA THR A 187 -7.35 10.70 -15.34
C THR A 187 -8.30 11.81 -15.72
N SER A 188 -9.50 11.47 -16.21
CA SER A 188 -10.51 12.46 -16.62
C SER A 188 -11.10 13.22 -15.42
N LYS A 189 -11.06 12.60 -14.23
CA LYS A 189 -11.56 13.14 -12.97
C LYS A 189 -10.45 13.15 -11.92
N ASP A 190 -10.73 13.78 -10.79
CA ASP A 190 -9.76 13.89 -9.71
C ASP A 190 -9.59 12.57 -8.96
N LEU A 191 -8.35 12.24 -8.67
CA LEU A 191 -7.94 11.08 -7.92
C LEU A 191 -7.22 11.51 -6.64
N PHE A 192 -7.72 11.03 -5.52
CA PHE A 192 -7.18 11.33 -4.20
C PHE A 192 -6.71 10.07 -3.50
N PHE A 193 -5.67 10.21 -2.69
CA PHE A 193 -5.26 9.20 -1.72
C PHE A 193 -5.38 9.78 -0.31
N ALA A 194 -5.98 9.02 0.59
CA ALA A 194 -6.13 9.46 1.96
C ALA A 194 -5.96 8.28 2.92
N PRO A 195 -5.13 8.41 3.96
CA PRO A 195 -5.11 7.46 5.03
C PRO A 195 -6.41 7.52 5.81
N GLU A 196 -6.76 6.41 6.44
CA GLU A 196 -7.89 6.39 7.33
C GLU A 196 -7.58 7.21 8.60
N LEU A 197 -8.54 8.04 9.03
CA LEU A 197 -8.34 8.91 10.19
C LEU A 197 -8.17 8.08 11.47
N LYS A 198 -7.00 8.19 12.10
CA LYS A 198 -6.84 7.89 13.53
C LYS A 198 -7.38 9.06 14.35
N LYS A 199 -7.99 8.79 15.51
CA LYS A 199 -8.46 9.86 16.42
C LYS A 199 -7.32 10.87 16.63
N ASN A 200 -7.60 12.17 16.42
CA ASN A 200 -6.69 13.31 16.60
C ASN A 200 -5.52 13.45 15.60
N ALA A 201 -5.48 12.71 14.50
CA ALA A 201 -4.48 12.94 13.46
C ALA A 201 -4.99 13.92 12.40
N LYS A 202 -4.15 14.87 11.99
CA LYS A 202 -4.43 15.68 10.78
C LYS A 202 -4.41 14.75 9.56
N ARG A 203 -5.52 14.73 8.83
CA ARG A 203 -5.64 13.93 7.60
C ARG A 203 -4.75 14.51 6.52
N ARG A 204 -3.81 13.74 6.02
CA ARG A 204 -3.05 14.08 4.81
C ARG A 204 -3.82 13.55 3.60
N VAL A 205 -4.51 14.42 2.90
CA VAL A 205 -5.16 14.06 1.64
C VAL A 205 -4.23 14.43 0.50
N TRP A 206 -3.88 13.44 -0.32
CA TRP A 206 -3.06 13.63 -1.50
C TRP A 206 -3.98 13.81 -2.71
N ASP A 207 -3.96 14.98 -3.31
CA ASP A 207 -4.42 15.14 -4.67
C ASP A 207 -3.32 14.61 -5.58
N VAL A 208 -3.57 13.49 -6.25
CA VAL A 208 -2.54 12.78 -7.01
C VAL A 208 -2.01 13.63 -8.16
N LYS A 209 -2.87 14.38 -8.87
CA LYS A 209 -2.48 15.26 -9.97
C LYS A 209 -1.59 16.42 -9.48
N ASN A 210 -2.02 17.12 -8.43
CA ASN A 210 -1.24 18.19 -7.82
C ASN A 210 0.09 17.67 -7.23
N SER A 211 0.06 16.48 -6.60
CA SER A 211 1.25 15.84 -6.06
C SER A 211 2.27 15.51 -7.15
N LYS A 212 1.82 14.94 -8.28
CA LYS A 212 2.71 14.65 -9.44
C LYS A 212 3.31 15.93 -10.02
N SER A 213 2.52 16.98 -10.15
CA SER A 213 3.00 18.27 -10.66
C SER A 213 4.05 18.90 -9.74
N SER A 214 3.84 18.84 -8.44
CA SER A 214 4.76 19.39 -7.42
C SER A 214 6.03 18.59 -7.27
N ILE A 215 5.94 17.25 -7.27
CA ILE A 215 7.07 16.33 -7.12
C ILE A 215 7.93 16.32 -8.39
N GLY A 216 7.29 16.37 -9.55
CA GLY A 216 7.89 16.43 -10.87
C GLY A 216 8.18 15.06 -11.50
N PRO A 217 8.31 15.04 -12.86
CA PRO A 217 8.45 13.79 -13.62
C PRO A 217 9.75 13.04 -13.32
N PHE A 218 10.82 13.75 -13.00
CA PHE A 218 12.11 13.14 -12.65
C PHE A 218 12.09 12.27 -11.39
N VAL A 219 11.06 12.42 -10.56
CA VAL A 219 10.84 11.58 -9.39
C VAL A 219 9.70 10.59 -9.64
N CYS A 220 8.57 11.06 -10.17
CA CYS A 220 7.38 10.22 -10.34
C CYS A 220 7.57 9.07 -11.33
N GLN A 221 8.35 9.26 -12.40
CA GLN A 221 8.64 8.17 -13.32
C GLN A 221 9.46 7.04 -12.68
N PRO A 222 10.64 7.30 -12.09
CA PRO A 222 11.45 6.24 -11.47
C PRO A 222 11.08 5.96 -10.00
N ILE A 223 9.90 6.35 -9.52
CA ILE A 223 9.56 6.24 -8.11
C ILE A 223 9.51 4.78 -7.61
N LEU A 224 9.13 3.83 -8.48
CA LEU A 224 9.14 2.40 -8.17
C LEU A 224 10.57 1.88 -7.98
N PHE A 225 11.50 2.29 -8.86
CA PHE A 225 12.91 2.00 -8.69
C PHE A 225 13.44 2.54 -7.37
N LEU A 226 13.10 3.78 -7.02
CA LEU A 226 13.49 4.37 -5.74
C LEU A 226 12.93 3.59 -4.55
N GLN A 227 11.65 3.20 -4.61
CA GLN A 227 11.00 2.44 -3.54
C GLN A 227 11.71 1.10 -3.34
N ALA A 228 12.02 0.38 -4.43
CA ALA A 228 12.74 -0.88 -4.37
C ALA A 228 14.17 -0.71 -3.85
N LEU A 229 14.91 0.29 -4.34
CA LEU A 229 16.31 0.52 -3.98
C LEU A 229 16.46 0.98 -2.51
N LEU A 230 15.54 1.79 -2.02
CA LEU A 230 15.58 2.35 -0.67
C LEU A 230 14.93 1.46 0.40
N GLY A 231 14.49 0.28 0.00
CA GLY A 231 13.86 -0.71 0.85
C GLY A 231 12.34 -0.64 0.83
N CYS A 232 11.74 -1.75 0.47
CA CYS A 232 10.30 -2.04 0.55
C CYS A 232 10.10 -3.40 1.25
N ASP A 233 8.89 -3.94 1.24
CA ASP A 233 8.63 -5.25 1.87
C ASP A 233 9.44 -6.40 1.26
N MET A 234 9.96 -6.21 0.03
CA MET A 234 10.71 -7.21 -0.74
C MET A 234 12.22 -6.97 -0.75
N THR A 235 12.68 -5.78 -0.36
CA THR A 235 14.09 -5.39 -0.48
C THR A 235 14.59 -4.74 0.80
N SER A 236 15.87 -5.00 1.13
CA SER A 236 16.53 -4.39 2.26
C SER A 236 16.82 -2.91 2.01
N ARG A 237 16.68 -2.07 3.01
CA ARG A 237 17.09 -0.67 2.92
C ARG A 237 18.61 -0.52 2.82
N LEU A 238 19.04 0.54 2.15
CA LEU A 238 20.46 0.92 2.10
C LEU A 238 20.92 1.43 3.47
N PHE A 239 22.11 0.99 3.89
CA PHE A 239 22.71 1.42 5.16
C PHE A 239 23.16 2.87 5.08
N GLY A 240 22.87 3.64 6.13
CA GLY A 240 23.36 5.02 6.28
C GLY A 240 22.76 6.06 5.32
N ILE A 241 21.84 5.66 4.43
CA ILE A 241 21.23 6.56 3.44
C ILE A 241 19.75 6.76 3.74
N GLY A 242 19.35 8.01 3.92
CA GLY A 242 17.95 8.40 4.12
C GLY A 242 17.21 8.61 2.79
N LYS A 243 15.94 8.20 2.71
CA LYS A 243 15.09 8.34 1.52
C LYS A 243 14.99 9.78 0.99
N ALA A 244 14.92 10.78 1.88
CA ALA A 244 14.89 12.20 1.51
C ALA A 244 16.16 12.68 0.79
N ALA A 245 17.33 12.17 1.20
CA ALA A 245 18.61 12.51 0.56
C ALA A 245 18.67 11.97 -0.87
N VAL A 246 18.19 10.75 -1.10
CA VAL A 246 18.15 10.16 -2.44
C VAL A 246 17.15 10.87 -3.34
N LEU A 247 15.97 11.25 -2.83
CA LEU A 247 15.02 12.08 -3.57
C LEU A 247 15.64 13.41 -4.03
N LYS A 248 16.39 14.07 -3.15
CA LYS A 248 17.09 15.31 -3.50
C LYS A 248 18.14 15.06 -4.59
N LYS A 249 18.94 13.99 -4.47
CA LYS A 249 19.91 13.63 -5.50
C LYS A 249 19.25 13.32 -6.85
N LEU A 250 18.16 12.57 -6.85
CA LEU A 250 17.46 12.23 -8.09
C LEU A 250 16.98 13.48 -8.83
N LYS A 251 16.50 14.52 -8.12
CA LYS A 251 16.06 15.79 -8.73
C LYS A 251 17.20 16.54 -9.47
N THR A 252 18.44 16.36 -9.04
CA THR A 252 19.59 17.17 -9.52
C THR A 252 20.67 16.38 -10.24
N ASN A 253 20.67 15.05 -10.17
CA ASN A 253 21.73 14.23 -10.75
C ASN A 253 21.25 13.51 -12.02
N ALA A 254 21.73 13.97 -13.18
CA ALA A 254 21.35 13.42 -14.47
C ALA A 254 21.77 11.94 -14.64
N THR A 255 22.92 11.53 -14.10
CA THR A 255 23.37 10.14 -14.15
C THR A 255 22.38 9.23 -13.43
N LEU A 256 21.94 9.60 -12.21
CA LEU A 256 20.97 8.81 -11.46
C LEU A 256 19.61 8.74 -12.19
N GLN A 257 19.18 9.85 -12.82
CA GLN A 257 17.96 9.88 -13.62
C GLN A 257 18.02 8.94 -14.84
N GLN A 258 19.16 8.91 -15.55
CA GLN A 258 19.35 8.01 -16.69
C GLN A 258 19.44 6.55 -16.25
N THR A 259 20.14 6.28 -15.16
CA THR A 259 20.27 4.96 -14.57
C THR A 259 18.90 4.39 -14.15
N ALA A 260 18.10 5.21 -13.49
CA ALA A 260 16.76 4.80 -13.05
C ALA A 260 15.83 4.38 -14.21
N LYS A 261 15.97 5.02 -15.40
CA LYS A 261 15.18 4.66 -16.59
C LYS A 261 15.48 3.26 -17.14
N VAL A 262 16.62 2.67 -16.78
CA VAL A 262 16.96 1.31 -17.22
C VAL A 262 16.00 0.29 -16.61
N PHE A 263 15.58 0.53 -15.37
CA PHE A 263 14.68 -0.39 -14.64
C PHE A 263 13.24 -0.37 -15.15
N ASP A 264 12.85 0.64 -15.93
CA ASP A 264 11.53 0.71 -16.57
C ASP A 264 11.52 0.03 -17.95
N ARG A 265 12.67 -0.42 -18.46
CA ARG A 265 12.77 -1.02 -19.79
C ARG A 265 12.49 -2.52 -19.73
N VAL A 266 11.41 -2.96 -20.36
CA VAL A 266 11.05 -4.38 -20.48
C VAL A 266 12.15 -5.21 -21.17
N SER A 267 12.93 -4.59 -22.08
CA SER A 267 14.01 -5.23 -22.84
C SER A 267 15.39 -5.10 -22.20
N ALA A 268 15.51 -4.62 -20.95
CA ALA A 268 16.79 -4.50 -20.28
C ALA A 268 17.35 -5.89 -19.97
N THR A 269 18.62 -6.13 -20.34
CA THR A 269 19.31 -7.38 -20.01
C THR A 269 19.74 -7.39 -18.54
N PRO A 270 19.98 -8.58 -17.95
CA PRO A 270 20.47 -8.68 -16.57
C PRO A 270 21.76 -7.86 -16.34
N GLU A 271 22.69 -7.90 -17.29
CA GLU A 271 23.98 -7.19 -17.20
C GLU A 271 23.78 -5.66 -17.23
N LEU A 272 22.81 -5.18 -18.03
CA LEU A 272 22.47 -3.76 -18.07
C LEU A 272 21.83 -3.31 -16.75
N ILE A 273 20.95 -4.13 -16.16
CA ILE A 273 20.31 -3.88 -14.87
C ILE A 273 21.37 -3.86 -13.75
N GLU A 274 22.31 -4.81 -13.75
CA GLU A 274 23.41 -4.89 -12.79
C GLU A 274 24.28 -3.62 -12.85
N SER A 275 24.78 -3.29 -14.04
CA SER A 275 25.60 -2.09 -14.25
C SER A 275 24.86 -0.79 -13.88
N ALA A 276 23.55 -0.72 -14.14
CA ALA A 276 22.72 0.40 -13.71
C ALA A 276 22.60 0.44 -12.19
N GLY A 277 22.39 -0.70 -11.54
CA GLY A 277 22.33 -0.80 -10.07
C GLY A 277 23.61 -0.35 -9.39
N GLU A 278 24.77 -0.82 -9.87
CA GLU A 278 26.08 -0.37 -9.38
C GLU A 278 26.26 1.15 -9.55
N THR A 279 25.95 1.66 -10.74
CA THR A 279 26.05 3.11 -11.02
C THR A 279 25.16 3.92 -10.07
N ALA A 280 23.93 3.47 -9.82
CA ALA A 280 23.01 4.10 -8.86
C ALA A 280 23.61 4.13 -7.45
N LEU A 281 24.14 3.01 -6.97
CA LEU A 281 24.77 2.93 -5.65
C LEU A 281 26.00 3.84 -5.54
N VAL A 282 26.89 3.85 -6.54
CA VAL A 282 28.04 4.75 -6.57
C VAL A 282 27.60 6.21 -6.45
N VAL A 283 26.61 6.63 -7.21
CA VAL A 283 26.08 8.00 -7.15
C VAL A 283 25.47 8.28 -5.78
N ILE A 284 24.68 7.36 -5.24
CA ILE A 284 23.98 7.55 -3.95
C ILE A 284 24.97 7.70 -2.80
N TYR A 285 26.05 6.91 -2.79
CA TYR A 285 27.10 6.96 -1.76
C TYR A 285 28.21 7.98 -2.03
N ASN A 286 28.09 8.83 -3.06
CA ASN A 286 29.14 9.77 -3.51
C ASN A 286 30.47 9.07 -3.85
N GLY A 287 30.43 7.80 -4.25
CA GLY A 287 31.61 7.06 -4.69
C GLY A 287 32.10 7.50 -6.06
N LYS A 288 33.31 7.04 -6.41
CA LYS A 288 33.81 7.09 -7.79
C LYS A 288 33.70 5.67 -8.36
N LYS A 289 33.24 5.55 -9.61
CA LYS A 289 33.33 4.29 -10.34
C LYS A 289 34.81 4.05 -10.63
N SER A 290 35.36 2.94 -10.13
CA SER A 290 36.73 2.51 -10.44
C SER A 290 36.84 2.09 -11.89
#